data_d207a70a1bc71102045b83a6bd90443a
#
_entry.id   d207a70a1bc71102045b83a6bd90443a
#
_cell.length_a   1.000
_cell.length_b   1.000
_cell.length_c   1.000
_cell.angle_alpha   90.00
_cell.angle_beta   90.00
_cell.angle_gamma   90.00
#
_symmetry.space_group_name_H-M   'P 1'
#
loop_
_entity.id
_entity.type
_entity.pdbx_description
1 polymer ?
#
loop_
_entity_poly.entity_id
_entity_poly.type
_entity_poly.pdbx_seq_one_letter_code
_entity_poly.pdbx_strand_id
1 'polypeptide(L)'
;MGLFDKKYCDICGEKIGLLGNRKLENGNLCKNCAQKLSPWFSDRRNSTVEEIKAQLDYREENQKKVAAFHTTRTLGADTKVLLDEDAGKFMVTRARNLVEANPDVLDFADVTGCNLDIDESRTELKREDKDGREISYNPPRYEYSYDFYITIFVNNDYFDEIRFKICLLYTSPSPRDGATSR
;
A
#
# COMPACT_ATOMS: atom_id res chain seq x y z
N MET A 1 -3.81 31.61 -19.76
CA MET A 1 -2.77 30.61 -19.44
C MET A 1 -2.78 29.58 -20.56
N GLY A 2 -1.68 29.51 -21.32
CA GLY A 2 -1.60 28.64 -22.49
C GLY A 2 -1.53 27.18 -22.10
N LEU A 3 -2.24 26.32 -22.82
CA LEU A 3 -2.28 24.86 -22.64
C LEU A 3 -0.89 24.17 -22.78
N PHE A 4 0.17 24.91 -23.11
CA PHE A 4 1.51 24.44 -23.45
C PHE A 4 2.64 25.09 -22.63
N ASP A 5 2.34 25.67 -21.46
CA ASP A 5 3.41 26.22 -20.61
C ASP A 5 4.30 25.08 -20.12
N LYS A 6 5.60 25.19 -20.43
CA LYS A 6 6.62 24.22 -20.01
C LYS A 6 6.73 24.25 -18.49
N LYS A 7 6.43 23.14 -17.82
CA LYS A 7 6.59 22.97 -16.37
C LYS A 7 7.93 22.32 -16.07
N TYR A 8 8.55 22.78 -15.00
CA TYR A 8 9.78 22.22 -14.46
C TYR A 8 9.55 21.70 -13.04
N CYS A 9 10.33 20.74 -12.64
CA CYS A 9 10.30 20.18 -11.29
C CYS A 9 11.04 21.10 -10.33
N ASP A 10 10.37 21.53 -9.26
CA ASP A 10 10.96 22.45 -8.27
C ASP A 10 11.99 21.76 -7.35
N ILE A 11 12.12 20.43 -7.47
CA ILE A 11 13.13 19.65 -6.74
C ILE A 11 14.40 19.42 -7.58
N CYS A 12 14.28 18.86 -8.79
CA CYS A 12 15.45 18.49 -9.62
C CYS A 12 15.68 19.40 -10.82
N GLY A 13 14.81 20.38 -11.08
CA GLY A 13 14.91 21.31 -12.20
C GLY A 13 14.58 20.70 -13.58
N GLU A 14 14.31 19.40 -13.68
CA GLU A 14 14.01 18.74 -14.95
C GLU A 14 12.65 19.16 -15.52
N LYS A 15 12.59 19.20 -16.86
CA LYS A 15 11.34 19.49 -17.57
C LYS A 15 10.32 18.35 -17.35
N ILE A 16 9.12 18.72 -16.95
CA ILE A 16 8.02 17.80 -16.75
C ILE A 16 7.27 17.59 -18.06
N GLY A 17 7.11 16.32 -18.46
CA GLY A 17 6.28 15.96 -19.62
C GLY A 17 4.79 16.19 -19.39
N LEU A 18 4.00 16.08 -20.47
CA LEU A 18 2.59 16.47 -20.53
C LEU A 18 1.71 15.86 -19.41
N LEU A 19 1.96 14.61 -19.02
CA LEU A 19 1.20 13.89 -17.97
C LEU A 19 2.04 13.60 -16.72
N GLY A 20 3.28 14.12 -16.66
CA GLY A 20 4.26 13.81 -15.61
C GLY A 20 4.15 14.68 -14.37
N ASN A 21 3.36 15.78 -14.41
CA ASN A 21 3.29 16.71 -13.29
C ASN A 21 2.51 16.14 -12.10
N ARG A 22 3.15 16.16 -10.94
CA ARG A 22 2.56 15.91 -9.63
C ARG A 22 2.49 17.24 -8.90
N LYS A 23 1.36 17.96 -9.04
CA LYS A 23 1.16 19.29 -8.47
C LYS A 23 1.35 19.25 -6.95
N LEU A 24 2.06 20.26 -6.43
CA LEU A 24 2.20 20.60 -5.02
C LEU A 24 1.31 21.82 -4.71
N GLU A 25 1.24 22.21 -3.45
CA GLU A 25 0.53 23.43 -3.06
C GLU A 25 1.10 24.66 -3.80
N ASN A 26 2.41 24.87 -3.72
CA ASN A 26 3.12 26.03 -4.27
C ASN A 26 4.10 25.69 -5.41
N GLY A 27 4.05 24.47 -5.99
CA GLY A 27 5.03 24.05 -6.99
C GLY A 27 4.64 22.83 -7.82
N ASN A 28 5.63 22.31 -8.55
CA ASN A 28 5.50 21.17 -9.44
C ASN A 28 6.56 20.11 -9.12
N LEU A 29 6.17 18.85 -9.15
CA LEU A 29 7.04 17.72 -8.90
C LEU A 29 7.01 16.76 -10.10
N CYS A 30 8.17 16.30 -10.57
CA CYS A 30 8.23 15.28 -11.62
C CYS A 30 7.92 13.88 -11.05
N LYS A 31 7.60 12.93 -11.94
CA LYS A 31 7.32 11.55 -11.57
C LYS A 31 8.50 10.90 -10.83
N ASN A 32 9.74 11.17 -11.27
CA ASN A 32 10.95 10.57 -10.69
C ASN A 32 11.16 11.03 -9.23
N CYS A 33 11.00 12.32 -8.96
CA CYS A 33 11.09 12.83 -7.59
C CYS A 33 9.93 12.35 -6.73
N ALA A 34 8.71 12.26 -7.28
CA ALA A 34 7.56 11.75 -6.55
C ALA A 34 7.69 10.27 -6.15
N GLN A 35 8.39 9.45 -6.94
CA GLN A 35 8.65 8.05 -6.63
C GLN A 35 9.66 7.83 -5.50
N LYS A 36 10.43 8.85 -5.15
CA LYS A 36 11.38 8.79 -4.03
C LYS A 36 10.73 9.05 -2.67
N LEU A 37 9.53 9.62 -2.67
CA LEU A 37 8.77 9.86 -1.43
C LEU A 37 8.35 8.52 -0.80
N SER A 38 8.00 8.57 0.49
CA SER A 38 7.41 7.40 1.16
C SER A 38 6.13 6.95 0.44
N PRO A 39 5.91 5.64 0.26
CA PRO A 39 4.65 5.14 -0.29
C PRO A 39 3.44 5.43 0.61
N TRP A 40 3.68 5.71 1.90
CA TRP A 40 2.66 6.03 2.90
C TRP A 40 2.34 7.52 2.98
N PHE A 41 3.18 8.38 2.37
CA PHE A 41 2.99 9.81 2.33
C PHE A 41 1.89 10.20 1.32
N SER A 42 0.67 10.41 1.80
CA SER A 42 -0.52 10.67 0.99
C SER A 42 -0.75 12.15 0.68
N ASP A 43 -0.29 13.07 1.55
CA ASP A 43 -0.65 14.50 1.51
C ASP A 43 0.21 15.37 0.59
N ARG A 44 0.89 14.75 -0.36
CA ARG A 44 1.76 15.44 -1.34
C ARG A 44 1.10 16.65 -2.03
N ARG A 45 -0.21 16.57 -2.32
CA ARG A 45 -0.89 17.63 -3.08
C ARG A 45 -1.03 18.93 -2.28
N ASN A 46 -1.17 18.82 -0.98
CA ASN A 46 -1.31 19.93 -0.04
C ASN A 46 0.04 20.33 0.59
N SER A 47 1.13 19.66 0.17
CA SER A 47 2.47 19.96 0.67
C SER A 47 3.16 20.99 -0.19
N THR A 48 3.97 21.83 0.47
CA THR A 48 4.86 22.82 -0.15
C THR A 48 6.12 22.15 -0.72
N VAL A 49 6.87 22.88 -1.54
CA VAL A 49 8.18 22.43 -2.06
C VAL A 49 9.15 22.16 -0.92
N GLU A 50 9.12 22.96 0.14
CA GLU A 50 9.97 22.85 1.32
C GLU A 50 9.68 21.56 2.11
N GLU A 51 8.40 21.24 2.32
CA GLU A 51 7.97 19.99 2.97
C GLU A 51 8.34 18.77 2.15
N ILE A 52 8.24 18.84 0.82
CA ILE A 52 8.70 17.75 -0.06
C ILE A 52 10.23 17.54 0.03
N LYS A 53 11.01 18.63 0.14
CA LYS A 53 12.47 18.51 0.37
C LYS A 53 12.77 17.84 1.69
N ALA A 54 12.12 18.27 2.78
CA ALA A 54 12.29 17.68 4.09
C ALA A 54 11.92 16.17 4.10
N GLN A 55 10.85 15.80 3.38
CA GLN A 55 10.48 14.40 3.23
C GLN A 55 11.53 13.59 2.42
N LEU A 56 12.15 14.19 1.41
CA LEU A 56 13.23 13.55 0.67
C LEU A 56 14.50 13.38 1.51
N ASP A 57 14.84 14.36 2.34
CA ASP A 57 15.96 14.25 3.31
C ASP A 57 15.69 13.13 4.31
N TYR A 58 14.45 13.01 4.83
CA TYR A 58 14.01 11.87 5.65
C TYR A 58 14.23 10.53 4.90
N ARG A 59 13.90 10.46 3.60
CA ARG A 59 14.11 9.26 2.79
C ARG A 59 15.58 8.90 2.61
N GLU A 60 16.47 9.87 2.52
CA GLU A 60 17.92 9.65 2.47
C GLU A 60 18.44 9.11 3.82
N GLU A 61 17.99 9.66 4.94
CA GLU A 61 18.32 9.09 6.27
C GLU A 61 17.76 7.69 6.45
N ASN A 62 16.56 7.41 5.92
CA ASN A 62 15.95 6.09 5.97
C ASN A 62 16.80 5.02 5.25
N GLN A 63 17.53 5.37 4.19
CA GLN A 63 18.45 4.43 3.52
C GLN A 63 19.50 3.87 4.48
N LYS A 64 20.01 4.69 5.40
CA LYS A 64 20.97 4.25 6.43
C LYS A 64 20.30 3.26 7.40
N LYS A 65 19.04 3.53 7.79
CA LYS A 65 18.25 2.62 8.63
C LYS A 65 18.01 1.29 7.93
N VAL A 66 17.65 1.30 6.62
CA VAL A 66 17.47 0.08 5.83
C VAL A 66 18.76 -0.72 5.71
N ALA A 67 19.90 -0.05 5.49
CA ALA A 67 21.21 -0.72 5.41
C ALA A 67 21.64 -1.37 6.74
N ALA A 68 21.23 -0.82 7.87
CA ALA A 68 21.51 -1.33 9.20
C ALA A 68 20.49 -2.36 9.71
N PHE A 69 19.36 -2.52 9.01
CA PHE A 69 18.25 -3.37 9.46
C PHE A 69 18.59 -4.86 9.35
N HIS A 70 18.44 -5.59 10.45
CA HIS A 70 18.64 -7.03 10.51
C HIS A 70 17.30 -7.75 10.69
N THR A 71 16.82 -8.43 9.65
CA THR A 71 15.54 -9.14 9.72
C THR A 71 15.65 -10.36 10.63
N THR A 72 15.00 -10.32 11.79
CA THR A 72 14.90 -11.46 12.71
C THR A 72 13.64 -12.28 12.45
N ARG A 73 12.54 -11.64 12.01
CA ARG A 73 11.27 -12.29 11.71
C ARG A 73 10.60 -11.69 10.49
N THR A 74 9.92 -12.52 9.71
CA THR A 74 9.11 -12.12 8.56
C THR A 74 7.69 -12.61 8.75
N LEU A 75 6.71 -11.71 8.63
CA LEU A 75 5.28 -12.01 8.68
C LEU A 75 4.66 -11.67 7.32
N GLY A 76 3.70 -12.49 6.87
CA GLY A 76 3.03 -12.31 5.57
C GLY A 76 3.78 -12.96 4.41
N ALA A 77 3.11 -13.02 3.25
CA ALA A 77 3.63 -13.67 2.03
C ALA A 77 3.95 -12.64 0.93
N ASP A 78 2.93 -11.94 0.42
CA ASP A 78 3.08 -10.94 -0.65
C ASP A 78 3.51 -9.58 -0.06
N THR A 79 2.65 -8.99 0.77
CA THR A 79 3.06 -7.87 1.63
C THR A 79 3.64 -8.45 2.91
N LYS A 80 4.85 -8.05 3.24
CA LYS A 80 5.61 -8.56 4.38
C LYS A 80 5.79 -7.46 5.41
N VAL A 81 5.61 -7.84 6.67
CA VAL A 81 6.10 -7.07 7.81
C VAL A 81 7.41 -7.74 8.25
N LEU A 82 8.50 -7.03 8.09
CA LEU A 82 9.84 -7.46 8.51
C LEU A 82 10.12 -6.85 9.88
N LEU A 83 10.57 -7.68 10.82
CA LEU A 83 10.92 -7.25 12.17
C LEU A 83 12.41 -7.39 12.39
N ASP A 84 12.98 -6.39 13.05
CA ASP A 84 14.28 -6.42 13.70
C ASP A 84 14.01 -6.32 15.20
N GLU A 85 13.84 -7.49 15.83
CA GLU A 85 13.43 -7.58 17.24
C GLU A 85 14.55 -7.13 18.16
N ASP A 86 15.81 -7.25 17.75
CA ASP A 86 16.97 -6.83 18.52
C ASP A 86 17.09 -5.30 18.58
N ALA A 87 16.80 -4.61 17.47
CA ALA A 87 16.80 -3.18 17.37
C ALA A 87 15.44 -2.53 17.71
N GLY A 88 14.39 -3.33 17.90
CA GLY A 88 13.02 -2.83 18.17
C GLY A 88 12.41 -2.09 16.98
N LYS A 89 12.68 -2.55 15.75
CA LYS A 89 12.26 -1.88 14.51
C LYS A 89 11.45 -2.78 13.59
N PHE A 90 10.67 -2.16 12.72
CA PHE A 90 9.95 -2.89 11.67
C PHE A 90 9.88 -2.09 10.37
N MET A 91 9.52 -2.79 9.30
CA MET A 91 9.14 -2.20 8.02
C MET A 91 8.06 -3.02 7.33
N VAL A 92 7.25 -2.37 6.50
CA VAL A 92 6.23 -3.03 5.67
C VAL A 92 6.60 -2.88 4.20
N THR A 93 6.71 -3.98 3.47
CA THR A 93 7.17 -3.95 2.08
C THR A 93 6.68 -5.15 1.26
N ARG A 94 6.60 -4.96 -0.07
CA ARG A 94 6.48 -6.04 -1.07
C ARG A 94 7.80 -6.29 -1.80
N ALA A 95 8.77 -5.43 -1.57
CA ALA A 95 10.02 -5.48 -2.30
C ALA A 95 10.87 -6.69 -1.89
N ARG A 96 11.62 -7.21 -2.87
CA ARG A 96 12.67 -8.21 -2.64
C ARG A 96 14.01 -7.55 -2.37
N ASN A 97 14.29 -6.43 -3.05
CA ASN A 97 15.49 -5.63 -2.83
C ASN A 97 15.15 -4.43 -1.94
N LEU A 98 15.50 -4.53 -0.66
CA LEU A 98 15.19 -3.52 0.34
C LEU A 98 15.98 -2.22 0.13
N VAL A 99 17.22 -2.33 -0.30
CA VAL A 99 18.09 -1.15 -0.52
C VAL A 99 17.56 -0.28 -1.64
N GLU A 100 17.12 -0.89 -2.75
CA GLU A 100 16.55 -0.18 -3.89
C GLU A 100 15.16 0.41 -3.56
N ALA A 101 14.32 -0.37 -2.89
CA ALA A 101 12.96 0.04 -2.56
C ALA A 101 12.90 1.07 -1.42
N ASN A 102 13.92 1.06 -0.55
CA ASN A 102 14.01 1.93 0.61
C ASN A 102 12.71 1.97 1.44
N PRO A 103 12.14 0.84 1.93
CA PRO A 103 10.94 0.85 2.75
C PRO A 103 11.17 1.64 4.05
N ASP A 104 10.15 2.30 4.56
CA ASP A 104 10.25 3.09 5.79
C ASP A 104 10.53 2.17 6.99
N VAL A 105 11.62 2.43 7.69
CA VAL A 105 12.01 1.75 8.93
C VAL A 105 11.50 2.56 10.12
N LEU A 106 10.63 1.94 10.91
CA LEU A 106 9.96 2.54 12.05
C LEU A 106 10.35 1.82 13.34
N ASP A 107 10.30 2.52 14.45
CA ASP A 107 10.50 1.92 15.77
C ASP A 107 9.19 1.27 16.27
N PHE A 108 9.27 0.19 17.02
CA PHE A 108 8.08 -0.39 17.68
C PHE A 108 7.38 0.62 18.60
N ALA A 109 8.15 1.53 19.18
CA ALA A 109 7.62 2.57 20.05
C ALA A 109 6.75 3.61 19.32
N ASP A 110 6.89 3.73 17.99
CA ASP A 110 6.08 4.64 17.17
C ASP A 110 4.69 4.08 16.88
N VAL A 111 4.45 2.78 17.14
CA VAL A 111 3.15 2.15 16.91
C VAL A 111 2.16 2.60 17.99
N THR A 112 1.08 3.24 17.55
CA THR A 112 0.01 3.74 18.42
C THR A 112 -1.22 2.83 18.42
N GLY A 113 -1.37 1.97 17.44
CA GLY A 113 -2.48 1.03 17.33
C GLY A 113 -2.42 0.16 16.09
N CYS A 114 -3.34 -0.79 16.03
CA CYS A 114 -3.51 -1.66 14.87
C CYS A 114 -4.98 -2.02 14.68
N ASN A 115 -5.46 -2.05 13.44
CA ASN A 115 -6.81 -2.47 13.09
C ASN A 115 -6.78 -3.54 11.99
N LEU A 116 -7.77 -4.44 12.03
CA LEU A 116 -8.03 -5.43 10.99
C LEU A 116 -9.42 -5.15 10.40
N ASP A 117 -9.47 -4.82 9.12
CA ASP A 117 -10.69 -4.67 8.35
C ASP A 117 -10.90 -5.88 7.45
N ILE A 118 -12.13 -6.37 7.37
CA ILE A 118 -12.51 -7.51 6.53
C ILE A 118 -13.59 -7.02 5.57
N ASP A 119 -13.25 -6.97 4.28
CA ASP A 119 -14.19 -6.65 3.22
C ASP A 119 -14.74 -7.96 2.63
N GLU A 120 -16.04 -8.17 2.82
CA GLU A 120 -16.76 -9.30 2.21
C GLU A 120 -17.36 -8.88 0.88
N SER A 121 -17.11 -9.65 -0.16
CA SER A 121 -17.81 -9.53 -1.44
C SER A 121 -18.56 -10.82 -1.77
N ARG A 122 -19.76 -10.66 -2.34
CA ARG A 122 -20.65 -11.75 -2.69
C ARG A 122 -20.96 -11.70 -4.18
N THR A 123 -20.64 -12.76 -4.91
CA THR A 123 -20.92 -12.91 -6.34
C THR A 123 -21.94 -14.03 -6.54
N GLU A 124 -23.02 -13.74 -7.24
CA GLU A 124 -24.01 -14.77 -7.59
C GLU A 124 -23.42 -15.72 -8.64
N LEU A 125 -23.45 -17.01 -8.32
CA LEU A 125 -23.08 -18.06 -9.27
C LEU A 125 -24.21 -18.24 -10.30
N LYS A 126 -23.86 -18.17 -11.57
CA LYS A 126 -24.75 -18.41 -12.68
C LYS A 126 -24.35 -19.70 -13.41
N ARG A 127 -25.28 -20.25 -14.14
CA ARG A 127 -25.05 -21.38 -15.07
C ARG A 127 -25.53 -21.02 -16.46
N GLU A 128 -24.97 -21.62 -17.46
CA GLU A 128 -25.46 -21.49 -18.83
C GLU A 128 -26.68 -22.43 -19.06
N ASP A 129 -27.69 -21.91 -19.73
CA ASP A 129 -28.80 -22.72 -20.24
C ASP A 129 -28.42 -23.39 -21.56
N LYS A 130 -29.39 -24.10 -22.19
CA LYS A 130 -29.19 -24.81 -23.46
C LYS A 130 -28.91 -23.88 -24.65
N ASP A 131 -29.25 -22.61 -24.49
CA ASP A 131 -29.09 -21.58 -25.53
C ASP A 131 -27.85 -20.71 -25.28
N GLY A 132 -27.00 -21.07 -24.29
CA GLY A 132 -25.78 -20.34 -23.89
C GLY A 132 -26.03 -19.05 -23.13
N ARG A 133 -27.23 -18.88 -22.51
CA ARG A 133 -27.56 -17.71 -21.71
C ARG A 133 -27.24 -17.97 -20.24
N GLU A 134 -26.67 -16.98 -19.57
CA GLU A 134 -26.47 -17.05 -18.13
C GLU A 134 -27.81 -16.97 -17.38
N ILE A 135 -28.09 -17.99 -16.57
CA ILE A 135 -29.26 -18.06 -15.72
C ILE A 135 -28.84 -18.34 -14.27
N SER A 136 -29.59 -17.77 -13.32
CA SER A 136 -29.40 -18.00 -11.89
C SER A 136 -29.78 -19.46 -11.50
N TYR A 137 -29.14 -19.96 -10.45
CA TYR A 137 -29.62 -21.18 -9.80
C TYR A 137 -30.94 -20.91 -9.06
N ASN A 138 -31.73 -21.95 -8.88
CA ASN A 138 -32.93 -21.89 -8.03
C ASN A 138 -32.84 -23.01 -6.96
N PRO A 139 -32.64 -22.66 -5.67
CA PRO A 139 -32.40 -21.32 -5.14
C PRO A 139 -31.05 -20.73 -5.59
N PRO A 140 -30.89 -19.38 -5.56
CA PRO A 140 -29.64 -18.70 -5.93
C PRO A 140 -28.44 -19.21 -5.10
N ARG A 141 -27.31 -19.37 -5.75
CA ARG A 141 -26.04 -19.74 -5.12
C ARG A 141 -25.08 -18.56 -5.18
N TYR A 142 -24.25 -18.42 -4.16
CA TYR A 142 -23.31 -17.34 -4.02
C TYR A 142 -21.93 -17.84 -3.68
N GLU A 143 -20.94 -17.21 -4.27
CA GLU A 143 -19.54 -17.32 -3.86
C GLU A 143 -19.19 -16.10 -3.01
N TYR A 144 -18.52 -16.32 -1.91
CA TYR A 144 -18.05 -15.27 -1.01
C TYR A 144 -16.54 -15.17 -1.11
N SER A 145 -16.05 -13.95 -1.25
CA SER A 145 -14.62 -13.66 -1.14
C SER A 145 -14.39 -12.61 -0.07
N TYR A 146 -13.27 -12.72 0.62
CA TYR A 146 -12.90 -11.88 1.74
C TYR A 146 -11.55 -11.24 1.48
N ASP A 147 -11.48 -9.95 1.61
CA ASP A 147 -10.25 -9.17 1.58
C ASP A 147 -9.93 -8.68 2.98
N PHE A 148 -8.72 -8.95 3.43
CA PHE A 148 -8.24 -8.58 4.76
C PHE A 148 -7.24 -7.45 4.64
N TYR A 149 -7.49 -6.36 5.37
CA TYR A 149 -6.61 -5.20 5.43
C TYR A 149 -6.12 -4.99 6.85
N ILE A 150 -4.81 -4.83 7.01
CA ILE A 150 -4.21 -4.35 8.26
C ILE A 150 -3.92 -2.88 8.10
N THR A 151 -4.29 -2.10 9.13
CA THR A 151 -3.86 -0.72 9.31
C THR A 151 -3.04 -0.66 10.59
N ILE A 152 -1.78 -0.28 10.47
CA ILE A 152 -0.89 0.01 11.61
C ILE A 152 -0.86 1.53 11.75
N PHE A 153 -1.31 2.04 12.88
CA PHE A 153 -1.22 3.46 13.22
C PHE A 153 0.13 3.76 13.84
N VAL A 154 0.76 4.83 13.37
CA VAL A 154 2.13 5.18 13.77
C VAL A 154 2.23 6.67 14.08
N ASN A 155 3.15 7.03 14.97
CA ASN A 155 3.55 8.41 15.22
C ASN A 155 4.76 8.74 14.34
N ASN A 156 4.52 9.27 13.13
CA ASN A 156 5.56 9.68 12.19
C ASN A 156 5.21 11.05 11.62
N ASP A 157 6.21 11.91 11.36
CA ASP A 157 6.00 13.30 10.90
C ASP A 157 5.35 13.40 9.50
N TYR A 158 5.36 12.33 8.71
CA TYR A 158 4.93 12.34 7.30
C TYR A 158 3.72 11.46 7.01
N PHE A 159 3.37 10.55 7.89
CA PHE A 159 2.20 9.69 7.77
C PHE A 159 1.82 9.10 9.13
N ASP A 160 0.55 8.88 9.36
CA ASP A 160 -0.03 8.40 10.60
C ASP A 160 -0.51 6.94 10.52
N GLU A 161 -0.58 6.39 9.29
CA GLU A 161 -1.02 5.01 9.07
C GLU A 161 -0.27 4.30 7.95
N ILE A 162 -0.17 3.00 8.11
CA ILE A 162 0.34 2.04 7.12
C ILE A 162 -0.76 1.02 6.86
N ARG A 163 -1.51 1.19 5.73
CA ARG A 163 -2.59 0.29 5.36
C ARG A 163 -2.19 -0.63 4.22
N PHE A 164 -2.34 -1.92 4.42
CA PHE A 164 -2.02 -2.92 3.39
C PHE A 164 -2.95 -4.12 3.43
N LYS A 165 -3.11 -4.74 2.26
CA LYS A 165 -3.88 -5.98 2.10
C LYS A 165 -3.01 -7.17 2.47
N ILE A 166 -3.58 -8.10 3.24
CA ILE A 166 -2.99 -9.40 3.49
C ILE A 166 -3.56 -10.38 2.46
N CYS A 167 -2.71 -11.09 1.74
CA CYS A 167 -3.14 -12.22 0.92
C CYS A 167 -3.29 -13.44 1.83
N LEU A 168 -4.52 -13.81 2.16
CA LEU A 168 -4.80 -15.11 2.76
C LEU A 168 -5.08 -16.10 1.62
N LEU A 169 -4.20 -17.09 1.47
CA LEU A 169 -4.39 -18.22 0.55
C LEU A 169 -5.46 -19.21 1.09
N TYR A 170 -6.52 -18.71 1.73
CA TYR A 170 -7.59 -19.53 2.25
C TYR A 170 -8.91 -19.19 1.58
N THR A 171 -9.28 -19.97 0.58
CA THR A 171 -10.69 -20.15 0.24
C THR A 171 -11.26 -21.12 1.28
N SER A 172 -11.97 -20.60 2.27
CA SER A 172 -12.75 -21.46 3.18
C SER A 172 -13.85 -22.13 2.38
N PRO A 173 -14.01 -23.46 2.45
CA PRO A 173 -15.19 -24.11 1.89
C PRO A 173 -16.43 -23.54 2.57
N SER A 174 -17.49 -23.29 1.78
CA SER A 174 -18.76 -22.76 2.26
C SER A 174 -19.25 -23.57 3.49
N PRO A 175 -19.71 -22.93 4.57
CA PRO A 175 -20.22 -23.64 5.76
C PRO A 175 -21.44 -24.55 5.51
N ARG A 176 -21.93 -24.63 4.25
CA ARG A 176 -23.16 -25.36 3.90
C ARG A 176 -22.95 -26.76 3.33
N ASP A 177 -21.71 -27.19 3.07
CA ASP A 177 -21.46 -28.53 2.53
C ASP A 177 -21.42 -29.64 3.61
N GLY A 178 -21.68 -29.28 4.87
CA GLY A 178 -21.69 -30.21 6.02
C GLY A 178 -23.06 -30.71 6.48
N ALA A 179 -24.15 -30.38 5.81
CA ALA A 179 -25.51 -30.73 6.26
C ALA A 179 -26.30 -31.52 5.22
N THR A 180 -25.79 -32.73 4.85
CA THR A 180 -26.63 -33.79 4.29
C THR A 180 -26.05 -35.14 4.69
N SER A 181 -26.42 -35.57 5.88
CA SER A 181 -26.48 -36.99 6.25
C SER A 181 -27.50 -37.18 7.36
N ARG A 182 -28.74 -37.38 6.97
CA ARG A 182 -29.63 -38.47 7.40
C ARG A 182 -31.02 -38.29 6.83
#